data_ef9f62717722b35a51cec60b1d1f02ec
#
_entry.id   ef9f62717722b35a51cec60b1d1f02ec
#
_cell.length_a   1.000
_cell.length_b   1.000
_cell.length_c   1.000
_cell.angle_alpha   90.00
_cell.angle_beta   90.00
_cell.angle_gamma   90.00
#
_symmetry.space_group_name_H-M   'P 1'
#
loop_
_entity.id
_entity.type
_entity.pdbx_description
1 polymer ?
#
loop_
_entity_poly.entity_id
_entity_poly.type
_entity_poly.pdbx_seq_one_letter_code
_entity_poly.pdbx_strand_id
1 'polypeptide(L)'
;MPELKDPHVLAVLRPWIDVGNVGTLSMRRLERHLESKEIGRLVKPGRYYDFTRYRPKSVLKQGVREYSIPSTTISACVREHGADLITLHLLEPHLYGEDYTDSVIEVLKHFRVKRYSMIGAMYDMVPHTRQLLVSGGTVNAENEDEYQLVGVRPSDYEGPTTITYLISNALEEMDIETRIFVVHLPQYFQVEEDFTGTARLMEVLCTLYGLPSRLADHERGRQQYASLQNIVSDTSEVAGLLERLEERYDRENG
;
A
#
# COMPACT_ATOMS: atom_id res chain seq x y z
N MET A 1 24.60 9.40 -2.35
CA MET A 1 23.43 8.57 -2.02
C MET A 1 23.95 7.36 -1.27
N PRO A 2 23.20 6.76 -0.35
CA PRO A 2 23.65 5.52 0.30
C PRO A 2 23.79 4.40 -0.74
N GLU A 3 24.79 3.58 -0.59
CA GLU A 3 24.90 2.31 -1.30
C GLU A 3 23.93 1.33 -0.62
N LEU A 4 22.98 0.78 -1.38
CA LEU A 4 21.94 -0.10 -0.87
C LEU A 4 22.28 -1.56 -1.18
N LYS A 5 22.03 -2.43 -0.22
CA LYS A 5 22.26 -3.87 -0.34
C LYS A 5 20.97 -4.58 -0.77
N ASP A 6 20.99 -5.20 -1.96
CA ASP A 6 19.88 -5.97 -2.52
C ASP A 6 18.50 -5.30 -2.34
N PRO A 7 18.31 -4.03 -2.76
CA PRO A 7 17.17 -3.24 -2.34
C PRO A 7 15.84 -3.81 -2.82
N HIS A 8 14.86 -3.88 -1.91
CA HIS A 8 13.47 -4.17 -2.20
C HIS A 8 12.64 -2.89 -2.15
N VAL A 9 11.78 -2.68 -3.11
CA VAL A 9 10.85 -1.55 -3.14
C VAL A 9 9.51 -1.94 -2.56
N LEU A 10 8.98 -1.10 -1.66
CA LEU A 10 7.58 -1.05 -1.29
C LEU A 10 6.97 0.21 -1.93
N ALA A 11 5.97 0.04 -2.78
CA ALA A 11 5.32 1.13 -3.48
C ALA A 11 3.83 1.21 -3.11
N VAL A 12 3.32 2.43 -2.94
CA VAL A 12 1.88 2.71 -2.85
C VAL A 12 1.49 3.69 -3.94
N LEU A 13 0.40 3.43 -4.65
CA LEU A 13 -0.15 4.34 -5.66
C LEU A 13 -1.42 4.99 -5.13
N ARG A 14 -1.37 6.30 -4.90
CA ARG A 14 -2.52 7.09 -4.44
C ARG A 14 -3.19 7.82 -5.60
N PRO A 15 -4.53 7.96 -5.59
CA PRO A 15 -5.47 7.40 -4.60
C PRO A 15 -5.96 5.99 -4.96
N TRP A 16 -5.53 5.42 -6.09
CA TRP A 16 -6.16 4.26 -6.71
C TRP A 16 -6.22 3.02 -5.82
N ILE A 17 -5.11 2.62 -5.21
CA ILE A 17 -5.02 1.39 -4.42
C ILE A 17 -4.73 1.67 -2.92
N ASP A 18 -5.08 2.85 -2.45
CA ASP A 18 -4.79 3.29 -1.08
C ASP A 18 -6.06 3.72 -0.32
N VAL A 19 -7.16 2.96 -0.48
CA VAL A 19 -8.38 3.25 0.28
C VAL A 19 -8.12 3.10 1.78
N GLY A 20 -8.80 3.92 2.59
CA GLY A 20 -8.52 3.99 4.03
C GLY A 20 -7.07 4.37 4.37
N ASN A 21 -6.30 4.92 3.41
CA ASN A 21 -4.89 5.26 3.56
C ASN A 21 -4.01 4.09 4.07
N VAL A 22 -4.43 2.83 3.87
CA VAL A 22 -3.79 1.63 4.44
C VAL A 22 -2.33 1.51 4.02
N GLY A 23 -2.05 1.62 2.72
CA GLY A 23 -0.69 1.55 2.20
C GLY A 23 0.17 2.72 2.70
N THR A 24 -0.36 3.96 2.62
CA THR A 24 0.33 5.16 3.10
C THR A 24 0.64 5.09 4.61
N LEU A 25 -0.30 4.64 5.44
CA LEU A 25 -0.10 4.51 6.89
C LEU A 25 0.93 3.43 7.21
N SER A 26 0.89 2.31 6.52
CA SER A 26 1.87 1.22 6.66
C SER A 26 3.27 1.69 6.29
N MET A 27 3.44 2.37 5.16
CA MET A 27 4.73 2.90 4.75
C MET A 27 5.27 3.93 5.73
N ARG A 28 4.46 4.90 6.18
CA ARG A 28 4.87 5.90 7.17
C ARG A 28 5.28 5.26 8.51
N ARG A 29 4.64 4.15 8.90
CA ARG A 29 4.98 3.41 10.11
C ARG A 29 6.33 2.72 9.96
N LEU A 30 6.59 2.08 8.82
CA LEU A 30 7.89 1.49 8.48
C LEU A 30 8.98 2.54 8.42
N GLU A 31 8.76 3.63 7.71
CA GLU A 31 9.70 4.74 7.56
C GLU A 31 10.12 5.32 8.91
N ARG A 32 9.16 5.50 9.82
CA ARG A 32 9.45 5.98 11.17
C ARG A 32 10.26 4.96 11.97
N HIS A 33 9.92 3.67 11.88
CA HIS A 33 10.60 2.62 12.62
C HIS A 33 12.03 2.40 12.14
N LEU A 34 12.25 2.48 10.83
CA LEU A 34 13.55 2.26 10.18
C LEU A 34 14.36 3.57 9.99
N GLU A 35 13.88 4.68 10.54
CA GLU A 35 14.53 6.00 10.43
C GLU A 35 14.88 6.37 8.98
N SER A 36 13.94 6.08 8.07
CA SER A 36 14.16 6.26 6.64
C SER A 36 14.45 7.72 6.26
N LYS A 37 15.20 7.90 5.19
CA LYS A 37 15.56 9.24 4.68
C LYS A 37 15.03 9.40 3.26
N GLU A 38 14.36 10.52 3.01
CA GLU A 38 14.01 10.90 1.65
C GLU A 38 15.29 11.10 0.83
N ILE A 39 15.41 10.37 -0.27
CA ILE A 39 16.57 10.37 -1.16
C ILE A 39 16.26 11.00 -2.53
N GLY A 40 14.98 11.25 -2.81
CA GLY A 40 14.56 11.89 -4.05
C GLY A 40 13.07 12.16 -4.13
N ARG A 41 12.72 13.01 -5.09
CA ARG A 41 11.35 13.33 -5.45
C ARG A 41 11.22 13.76 -6.90
N LEU A 42 10.03 13.67 -7.43
CA LEU A 42 9.73 14.14 -8.77
C LEU A 42 9.98 15.67 -8.89
N VAL A 43 10.87 16.05 -9.79
CA VAL A 43 11.37 17.45 -9.88
C VAL A 43 10.30 18.41 -10.42
N LYS A 44 9.50 17.95 -11.40
CA LYS A 44 8.47 18.75 -12.09
C LYS A 44 7.11 18.09 -12.00
N PRO A 45 6.50 18.01 -10.80
CA PRO A 45 5.24 17.28 -10.61
C PRO A 45 4.08 17.83 -11.44
N GLY A 46 4.05 19.15 -11.71
CA GLY A 46 3.03 19.77 -12.57
C GLY A 46 3.05 19.35 -14.03
N ARG A 47 4.08 18.58 -14.48
CA ARG A 47 4.06 17.94 -15.80
C ARG A 47 3.06 16.78 -15.81
N TYR A 48 2.93 16.07 -14.70
CA TYR A 48 2.16 14.84 -14.59
C TYR A 48 0.86 15.03 -13.84
N TYR A 49 0.80 15.97 -12.90
CA TYR A 49 -0.33 16.18 -12.00
C TYR A 49 -1.08 17.47 -12.30
N ASP A 50 -2.40 17.33 -12.41
CA ASP A 50 -3.30 18.48 -12.40
C ASP A 50 -3.43 19.03 -10.96
N PHE A 51 -2.89 20.20 -10.72
CA PHE A 51 -2.94 20.86 -9.41
C PHE A 51 -4.33 21.37 -9.02
N THR A 52 -5.33 21.28 -9.89
CA THR A 52 -6.72 21.50 -9.51
C THR A 52 -7.30 20.27 -8.80
N ARG A 53 -6.76 19.07 -9.05
CA ARG A 53 -7.11 17.82 -8.40
C ARG A 53 -6.18 17.53 -7.21
N TYR A 54 -4.88 17.57 -7.41
CA TYR A 54 -3.87 17.46 -6.34
C TYR A 54 -3.42 18.86 -5.91
N ARG A 55 -4.24 19.52 -5.08
CA ARG A 55 -3.98 20.91 -4.72
C ARG A 55 -2.75 21.07 -3.84
N PRO A 56 -1.81 21.96 -4.22
CA PRO A 56 -0.75 22.40 -3.32
C PRO A 56 -1.34 23.01 -2.04
N LYS A 57 -0.72 22.68 -0.91
CA LYS A 57 -1.13 23.21 0.39
C LYS A 57 -0.20 24.33 0.81
N SER A 58 -0.78 25.42 1.32
CA SER A 58 -0.05 26.54 1.92
C SER A 58 -0.21 26.50 3.43
N VAL A 59 0.90 26.55 4.15
CA VAL A 59 0.92 26.59 5.62
C VAL A 59 1.79 27.76 6.09
N LEU A 60 1.41 28.35 7.21
CA LEU A 60 2.20 29.41 7.85
C LEU A 60 2.98 28.79 9.01
N LYS A 61 4.32 28.72 8.88
CA LYS A 61 5.21 28.23 9.93
C LYS A 61 6.08 29.37 10.46
N GLN A 62 5.96 29.71 11.73
CA GLN A 62 6.73 30.76 12.38
C GLN A 62 6.71 32.11 11.59
N GLY A 63 5.55 32.45 11.00
CA GLY A 63 5.38 33.68 10.21
C GLY A 63 5.83 33.57 8.75
N VAL A 64 6.46 32.47 8.34
CA VAL A 64 6.88 32.21 6.95
C VAL A 64 5.87 31.30 6.26
N ARG A 65 5.48 31.66 5.04
CA ARG A 65 4.56 30.86 4.24
C ARG A 65 5.33 29.79 3.47
N GLU A 66 5.04 28.53 3.80
CA GLU A 66 5.57 27.37 3.10
C GLU A 66 4.51 26.75 2.19
N TYR A 67 4.95 26.16 1.09
CA TYR A 67 4.09 25.44 0.15
C TYR A 67 4.51 23.99 0.07
N SER A 68 3.52 23.08 0.24
CA SER A 68 3.69 21.65 -0.02
C SER A 68 3.05 21.31 -1.35
N ILE A 69 3.88 20.94 -2.32
CA ILE A 69 3.42 20.55 -3.66
C ILE A 69 3.31 19.02 -3.69
N PRO A 70 2.13 18.47 -4.07
CA PRO A 70 1.99 17.03 -4.26
C PRO A 70 3.03 16.48 -5.23
N SER A 71 3.72 15.44 -4.83
CA SER A 71 4.81 14.84 -5.60
C SER A 71 4.96 13.37 -5.29
N THR A 72 5.52 12.62 -6.22
CA THR A 72 6.09 11.30 -5.95
C THR A 72 7.38 11.47 -5.19
N THR A 73 7.55 10.69 -4.12
CA THR A 73 8.73 10.71 -3.25
C THR A 73 9.29 9.32 -3.06
N ILE A 74 10.61 9.26 -2.89
CA ILE A 74 11.35 8.04 -2.64
C ILE A 74 12.21 8.21 -1.39
N SER A 75 12.16 7.23 -0.49
CA SER A 75 12.99 7.19 0.71
C SER A 75 13.74 5.86 0.79
N ALA A 76 14.91 5.87 1.43
CA ALA A 76 15.69 4.67 1.67
C ALA A 76 15.81 4.37 3.16
N CYS A 77 15.72 3.10 3.47
CA CYS A 77 15.86 2.52 4.80
C CYS A 77 17.00 1.50 4.75
N VAL A 78 18.16 1.86 5.26
CA VAL A 78 19.29 0.93 5.38
C VAL A 78 19.03 0.02 6.57
N ARG A 79 19.21 -1.29 6.40
CA ARG A 79 18.94 -2.29 7.42
C ARG A 79 20.21 -3.03 7.84
N GLU A 80 20.30 -3.37 9.11
CA GLU A 80 21.41 -4.18 9.62
C GLU A 80 21.39 -5.60 9.04
N HIS A 81 20.20 -6.16 8.86
CA HIS A 81 19.99 -7.52 8.36
C HIS A 81 18.97 -7.56 7.24
N GLY A 82 19.22 -8.45 6.26
CA GLY A 82 18.37 -8.64 5.09
C GLY A 82 18.56 -7.57 4.01
N ALA A 83 17.62 -7.48 3.11
CA ALA A 83 17.59 -6.50 2.04
C ALA A 83 17.28 -5.11 2.58
N ASP A 84 17.92 -4.07 2.03
CA ASP A 84 17.52 -2.70 2.30
C ASP A 84 16.17 -2.39 1.68
N LEU A 85 15.43 -1.44 2.27
CA LEU A 85 14.12 -1.08 1.76
C LEU A 85 14.15 0.31 1.12
N ILE A 86 13.44 0.40 0.03
CA ILE A 86 13.07 1.67 -0.61
C ILE A 86 11.55 1.82 -0.50
N THR A 87 11.08 2.93 0.03
CA THR A 87 9.66 3.28 0.00
C THR A 87 9.41 4.27 -1.13
N LEU A 88 8.41 3.97 -1.97
CA LEU A 88 8.05 4.75 -3.13
C LEU A 88 6.57 5.19 -3.03
N HIS A 89 6.37 6.46 -2.68
CA HIS A 89 5.04 7.07 -2.62
C HIS A 89 4.66 7.63 -3.98
N LEU A 90 3.98 6.84 -4.79
CA LEU A 90 3.47 7.24 -6.10
C LEU A 90 2.18 8.03 -5.95
N LEU A 91 1.99 9.02 -6.83
CA LEU A 91 0.69 9.61 -7.14
C LEU A 91 0.30 9.23 -8.55
N GLU A 92 -0.97 8.90 -8.75
CA GLU A 92 -1.46 8.57 -10.07
C GLU A 92 -1.37 9.78 -11.01
N PRO A 93 -0.66 9.68 -12.15
CA PRO A 93 -0.53 10.80 -13.07
C PRO A 93 -1.85 11.05 -13.82
N HIS A 94 -2.16 12.32 -14.05
CA HIS A 94 -3.29 12.73 -14.88
C HIS A 94 -2.90 12.87 -16.35
N LEU A 95 -1.61 13.03 -16.62
CA LEU A 95 -1.03 13.26 -17.94
C LEU A 95 0.29 12.51 -18.06
N TYR A 96 0.66 12.13 -19.28
CA TYR A 96 1.95 11.52 -19.61
C TYR A 96 2.28 10.28 -18.77
N GLY A 97 1.31 9.34 -18.68
CA GLY A 97 1.44 8.13 -17.85
C GLY A 97 2.63 7.25 -18.24
N GLU A 98 2.93 7.13 -19.54
CA GLU A 98 4.08 6.39 -20.05
C GLU A 98 5.40 7.04 -19.64
N ASP A 99 5.59 8.35 -19.91
CA ASP A 99 6.78 9.10 -19.47
C ASP A 99 6.99 9.04 -17.95
N TYR A 100 5.88 9.03 -17.18
CA TYR A 100 5.92 8.89 -15.74
C TYR A 100 6.39 7.49 -15.33
N THR A 101 5.86 6.46 -15.99
CA THR A 101 6.27 5.07 -15.78
C THR A 101 7.75 4.89 -16.11
N ASP A 102 8.22 5.42 -17.23
CA ASP A 102 9.64 5.38 -17.62
C ASP A 102 10.52 6.00 -16.53
N SER A 103 10.10 7.14 -15.98
CA SER A 103 10.83 7.79 -14.86
C SER A 103 10.89 6.91 -13.61
N VAL A 104 9.82 6.17 -13.30
CA VAL A 104 9.81 5.19 -12.20
C VAL A 104 10.78 4.05 -12.50
N ILE A 105 10.72 3.48 -13.70
CA ILE A 105 11.59 2.38 -14.12
C ILE A 105 13.07 2.78 -14.10
N GLU A 106 13.41 4.01 -14.54
CA GLU A 106 14.78 4.52 -14.45
C GLU A 106 15.29 4.56 -13.00
N VAL A 107 14.45 4.97 -12.05
CA VAL A 107 14.79 4.97 -10.62
C VAL A 107 15.04 3.54 -10.13
N LEU A 108 14.18 2.59 -10.49
CA LEU A 108 14.34 1.18 -10.08
C LEU A 108 15.64 0.57 -10.64
N LYS A 109 15.96 0.86 -11.91
CA LYS A 109 17.23 0.49 -12.55
C LYS A 109 18.44 1.10 -11.84
N HIS A 110 18.37 2.40 -11.56
CA HIS A 110 19.45 3.13 -10.90
C HIS A 110 19.84 2.50 -9.55
N PHE A 111 18.84 2.09 -8.76
CA PHE A 111 19.07 1.43 -7.48
C PHE A 111 19.30 -0.08 -7.59
N ARG A 112 19.26 -0.66 -8.79
CA ARG A 112 19.40 -2.10 -9.03
C ARG A 112 18.44 -2.93 -8.17
N VAL A 113 17.19 -2.50 -8.15
CA VAL A 113 16.12 -3.11 -7.36
C VAL A 113 15.99 -4.59 -7.69
N LYS A 114 15.87 -5.43 -6.66
CA LYS A 114 15.72 -6.88 -6.76
C LYS A 114 14.27 -7.32 -6.69
N ARG A 115 13.46 -6.63 -5.90
CA ARG A 115 12.05 -6.93 -5.69
C ARG A 115 11.25 -5.63 -5.65
N TYR A 116 10.13 -5.62 -6.33
CA TYR A 116 9.15 -4.53 -6.30
C TYR A 116 7.83 -5.06 -5.74
N SER A 117 7.32 -4.45 -4.69
CA SER A 117 6.05 -4.82 -4.08
C SER A 117 5.09 -3.64 -4.08
N MET A 118 3.99 -3.76 -4.80
CA MET A 118 2.87 -2.83 -4.69
C MET A 118 2.03 -3.21 -3.48
N ILE A 119 1.77 -2.26 -2.60
CA ILE A 119 0.98 -2.47 -1.38
C ILE A 119 -0.19 -1.50 -1.31
N GLY A 120 -1.31 -1.96 -0.76
CA GLY A 120 -2.47 -1.09 -0.61
C GLY A 120 -3.71 -1.80 -0.10
N ALA A 121 -4.86 -1.21 -0.38
CA ALA A 121 -6.16 -1.76 -0.02
C ALA A 121 -7.24 -1.39 -1.03
N MET A 122 -8.29 -2.18 -1.07
CA MET A 122 -9.51 -1.94 -1.86
C MET A 122 -10.75 -2.18 -1.00
N TYR A 123 -11.87 -1.58 -1.38
CA TYR A 123 -13.16 -1.95 -0.78
C TYR A 123 -13.71 -3.21 -1.42
N ASP A 124 -14.26 -4.09 -0.58
CA ASP A 124 -14.86 -5.35 -1.00
C ASP A 124 -16.03 -5.74 -0.07
N MET A 125 -16.80 -6.72 -0.52
CA MET A 125 -17.91 -7.31 0.23
C MET A 125 -17.41 -8.35 1.24
N VAL A 126 -16.62 -7.88 2.21
CA VAL A 126 -16.04 -8.69 3.30
C VAL A 126 -16.60 -8.27 4.66
N PRO A 127 -16.76 -9.20 5.63
CA PRO A 127 -17.24 -8.85 6.97
C PRO A 127 -16.12 -8.21 7.80
N HIS A 128 -16.45 -7.16 8.55
CA HIS A 128 -15.50 -6.50 9.46
C HIS A 128 -15.25 -7.30 10.74
N THR A 129 -16.06 -8.31 11.00
CA THR A 129 -15.99 -9.19 12.18
C THR A 129 -15.05 -10.39 12.01
N ARG A 130 -14.46 -10.53 10.83
CA ARG A 130 -13.48 -11.59 10.50
C ARG A 130 -12.12 -10.96 10.17
N GLN A 131 -11.09 -11.80 10.09
CA GLN A 131 -9.78 -11.34 9.64
C GLN A 131 -9.89 -10.80 8.21
N LEU A 132 -9.35 -9.61 7.97
CA LEU A 132 -9.35 -9.02 6.64
C LEU A 132 -8.51 -9.86 5.67
N LEU A 133 -9.07 -10.14 4.51
CA LEU A 133 -8.40 -10.86 3.45
C LEU A 133 -7.27 -10.01 2.86
N VAL A 134 -6.23 -10.68 2.40
CA VAL A 134 -5.19 -10.06 1.57
C VAL A 134 -5.10 -10.86 0.29
N SER A 135 -5.27 -10.20 -0.84
CA SER A 135 -5.05 -10.79 -2.15
C SER A 135 -3.81 -10.22 -2.82
N GLY A 136 -3.30 -10.95 -3.78
CA GLY A 136 -2.15 -10.49 -4.54
C GLY A 136 -1.76 -11.46 -5.64
N GLY A 137 -0.65 -11.14 -6.26
CA GLY A 137 -0.02 -11.94 -7.29
C GLY A 137 1.47 -11.72 -7.28
N THR A 138 2.19 -12.63 -7.90
CA THR A 138 3.63 -12.57 -8.06
C THR A 138 3.99 -12.87 -9.51
N VAL A 139 5.02 -12.18 -10.01
CA VAL A 139 5.62 -12.43 -11.30
C VAL A 139 7.13 -12.56 -11.07
N ASN A 140 7.76 -13.52 -11.74
CA ASN A 140 9.21 -13.80 -11.60
C ASN A 140 9.64 -14.13 -10.16
N ALA A 141 8.73 -14.66 -9.32
CA ALA A 141 9.08 -15.04 -7.97
C ALA A 141 9.68 -16.44 -7.93
N GLU A 142 10.84 -16.57 -7.30
CA GLU A 142 11.48 -17.86 -7.05
C GLU A 142 10.76 -18.69 -5.97
N ASN A 143 9.93 -18.05 -5.13
CA ASN A 143 9.37 -18.65 -3.93
C ASN A 143 7.92 -18.22 -3.68
N GLU A 144 6.97 -19.03 -4.12
CA GLU A 144 5.54 -18.83 -3.85
C GLU A 144 5.16 -19.14 -2.38
N ASP A 145 6.01 -19.87 -1.66
CA ASP A 145 5.77 -20.25 -0.25
C ASP A 145 5.62 -19.04 0.68
N GLU A 146 6.24 -17.91 0.34
CA GLU A 146 6.10 -16.68 1.12
C GLU A 146 4.65 -16.14 1.14
N TYR A 147 3.88 -16.34 0.06
CA TYR A 147 2.46 -15.97 0.01
C TYR A 147 1.62 -16.82 0.94
N GLN A 148 1.87 -18.13 0.97
CA GLN A 148 1.18 -19.06 1.88
C GLN A 148 1.51 -18.72 3.34
N LEU A 149 2.78 -18.42 3.64
CA LEU A 149 3.24 -18.04 4.98
C LEU A 149 2.48 -16.85 5.57
N VAL A 150 2.11 -15.87 4.73
CA VAL A 150 1.41 -14.65 5.16
C VAL A 150 -0.09 -14.70 4.89
N GLY A 151 -0.62 -15.82 4.40
CA GLY A 151 -2.03 -16.01 4.12
C GLY A 151 -2.56 -15.06 3.04
N VAL A 152 -1.75 -14.82 2.00
CA VAL A 152 -2.16 -14.05 0.82
C VAL A 152 -2.77 -14.99 -0.21
N ARG A 153 -3.91 -14.60 -0.76
CA ARG A 153 -4.63 -15.37 -1.78
C ARG A 153 -4.28 -14.87 -3.17
N PRO A 154 -4.30 -15.74 -4.18
CA PRO A 154 -4.25 -15.29 -5.55
C PRO A 154 -5.36 -14.26 -5.83
N SER A 155 -5.03 -13.21 -6.59
CA SER A 155 -6.02 -12.24 -7.03
C SER A 155 -6.75 -12.76 -8.26
N ASP A 156 -8.08 -12.72 -8.22
CA ASP A 156 -9.00 -12.99 -9.34
C ASP A 156 -9.61 -11.70 -9.90
N TYR A 157 -9.01 -10.55 -9.57
CA TYR A 157 -9.53 -9.25 -9.95
C TYR A 157 -9.55 -9.07 -11.47
N GLU A 158 -10.73 -8.81 -12.00
CA GLU A 158 -10.96 -8.37 -13.37
C GLU A 158 -11.64 -7.00 -13.34
N GLY A 159 -11.02 -6.00 -13.96
CA GLY A 159 -11.59 -4.66 -13.95
C GLY A 159 -10.63 -3.57 -14.41
N PRO A 160 -11.01 -2.29 -14.19
CA PRO A 160 -10.15 -1.16 -14.51
C PRO A 160 -8.79 -1.23 -13.81
N THR A 161 -7.74 -0.86 -14.51
CA THR A 161 -6.39 -0.74 -13.96
C THR A 161 -5.81 0.64 -14.24
N THR A 162 -4.58 0.87 -13.79
CA THR A 162 -3.89 2.14 -13.91
C THR A 162 -2.46 1.92 -14.42
N ILE A 163 -1.58 2.90 -14.24
CA ILE A 163 -0.15 2.77 -14.60
C ILE A 163 0.54 1.57 -13.92
N THR A 164 -0.07 0.92 -12.93
CA THR A 164 0.49 -0.26 -12.28
C THR A 164 0.78 -1.38 -13.26
N TYR A 165 -0.09 -1.56 -14.26
CA TYR A 165 0.15 -2.59 -15.29
C TYR A 165 1.37 -2.28 -16.18
N LEU A 166 1.60 -0.99 -16.51
CA LEU A 166 2.78 -0.58 -17.27
C LEU A 166 4.07 -0.84 -16.48
N ILE A 167 4.05 -0.50 -15.18
CA ILE A 167 5.18 -0.77 -14.28
C ILE A 167 5.42 -2.27 -14.19
N SER A 168 4.38 -3.08 -13.95
CA SER A 168 4.51 -4.53 -13.82
C SER A 168 5.07 -5.17 -15.09
N ASN A 169 4.56 -4.81 -16.27
CA ASN A 169 5.06 -5.32 -17.55
C ASN A 169 6.54 -4.98 -17.76
N ALA A 170 6.93 -3.73 -17.51
CA ALA A 170 8.32 -3.32 -17.66
C ALA A 170 9.27 -4.05 -16.68
N LEU A 171 8.80 -4.36 -15.48
CA LEU A 171 9.56 -5.12 -14.49
C LEU A 171 9.68 -6.60 -14.84
N GLU A 172 8.62 -7.18 -15.44
CA GLU A 172 8.63 -8.54 -15.96
C GLU A 172 9.67 -8.70 -17.07
N GLU A 173 9.72 -7.75 -18.03
CA GLU A 173 10.73 -7.72 -19.08
C GLU A 173 12.18 -7.57 -18.54
N MET A 174 12.33 -7.00 -17.37
CA MET A 174 13.62 -6.82 -16.68
C MET A 174 13.99 -7.98 -15.74
N ASP A 175 13.16 -9.01 -15.65
CA ASP A 175 13.32 -10.14 -14.73
C ASP A 175 13.42 -9.70 -13.26
N ILE A 176 12.70 -8.64 -12.90
CA ILE A 176 12.60 -8.16 -11.51
C ILE A 176 11.40 -8.82 -10.84
N GLU A 177 11.63 -9.43 -9.68
CA GLU A 177 10.55 -10.01 -8.89
C GLU A 177 9.51 -8.94 -8.53
N THR A 178 8.25 -9.18 -8.93
CA THR A 178 7.14 -8.26 -8.69
C THR A 178 6.09 -8.92 -7.81
N ARG A 179 5.60 -8.22 -6.81
CA ARG A 179 4.57 -8.66 -5.86
C ARG A 179 3.49 -7.61 -5.69
N ILE A 180 2.27 -8.06 -5.40
CA ILE A 180 1.13 -7.20 -5.08
C ILE A 180 0.50 -7.71 -3.79
N PHE A 181 0.20 -6.80 -2.86
CA PHE A 181 -0.51 -7.08 -1.61
C PHE A 181 -1.63 -6.06 -1.43
N VAL A 182 -2.87 -6.52 -1.53
CA VAL A 182 -4.08 -5.70 -1.42
C VAL A 182 -4.95 -6.20 -0.28
N VAL A 183 -5.15 -5.38 0.73
CA VAL A 183 -6.07 -5.67 1.84
C VAL A 183 -7.50 -5.37 1.41
N HIS A 184 -8.42 -6.28 1.68
CA HIS A 184 -9.84 -6.10 1.39
C HIS A 184 -10.54 -5.47 2.60
N LEU A 185 -11.08 -4.26 2.41
CA LEU A 185 -11.79 -3.51 3.45
C LEU A 185 -13.30 -3.61 3.25
N PRO A 186 -14.09 -3.62 4.33
CA PRO A 186 -15.55 -3.65 4.24
C PRO A 186 -16.10 -2.44 3.49
N GLN A 187 -16.86 -2.67 2.41
CA GLN A 187 -17.41 -1.60 1.57
C GLN A 187 -18.56 -0.84 2.24
N TYR A 188 -19.26 -1.46 3.18
CA TYR A 188 -20.46 -0.90 3.81
C TYR A 188 -20.16 0.14 4.91
N PHE A 189 -18.90 0.34 5.28
CA PHE A 189 -18.45 1.53 5.98
C PHE A 189 -17.10 2.01 5.44
N GLN A 190 -16.91 3.31 5.36
CA GLN A 190 -15.69 3.90 4.82
C GLN A 190 -15.14 4.89 5.83
N VAL A 191 -13.87 4.75 6.13
CA VAL A 191 -13.11 5.62 7.04
C VAL A 191 -11.95 6.27 6.32
N GLU A 192 -11.57 7.48 6.71
CA GLU A 192 -10.43 8.18 6.10
C GLU A 192 -9.11 7.44 6.37
N GLU A 193 -8.94 6.91 7.59
CA GLU A 193 -7.78 6.10 7.98
C GLU A 193 -8.28 4.77 8.57
N ASP A 194 -7.99 3.65 7.89
CA ASP A 194 -8.36 2.32 8.36
C ASP A 194 -7.18 1.65 9.10
N PHE A 195 -7.29 1.62 10.44
CA PHE A 195 -6.24 1.06 11.28
C PHE A 195 -6.28 -0.46 11.34
N THR A 196 -7.43 -1.08 11.08
CA THR A 196 -7.55 -2.55 11.00
C THR A 196 -6.89 -3.05 9.71
N GLY A 197 -7.18 -2.42 8.57
CA GLY A 197 -6.52 -2.71 7.31
C GLY A 197 -5.01 -2.46 7.38
N THR A 198 -4.59 -1.34 8.02
CA THR A 198 -3.18 -1.04 8.26
C THR A 198 -2.51 -2.12 9.12
N ALA A 199 -3.17 -2.58 10.18
CA ALA A 199 -2.65 -3.65 11.03
C ALA A 199 -2.45 -4.94 10.24
N ARG A 200 -3.42 -5.32 9.40
CA ARG A 200 -3.35 -6.52 8.56
C ARG A 200 -2.22 -6.44 7.53
N LEU A 201 -2.06 -5.32 6.84
CA LEU A 201 -0.95 -5.13 5.90
C LEU A 201 0.41 -5.15 6.61
N MET A 202 0.50 -4.49 7.77
CA MET A 202 1.73 -4.50 8.58
C MET A 202 2.09 -5.88 9.09
N GLU A 203 1.12 -6.74 9.42
CA GLU A 203 1.35 -8.14 9.79
C GLU A 203 2.07 -8.88 8.65
N VAL A 204 1.57 -8.74 7.42
CA VAL A 204 2.21 -9.31 6.21
C VAL A 204 3.66 -8.79 6.07
N LEU A 205 3.85 -7.47 6.11
CA LEU A 205 5.16 -6.86 5.92
C LEU A 205 6.14 -7.21 7.05
N CYS A 206 5.67 -7.25 8.31
CA CYS A 206 6.51 -7.65 9.43
C CYS A 206 7.01 -9.09 9.30
N THR A 207 6.15 -9.99 8.85
CA THR A 207 6.53 -11.40 8.63
C THR A 207 7.54 -11.52 7.48
N LEU A 208 7.27 -10.90 6.34
CA LEU A 208 8.14 -10.98 5.15
C LEU A 208 9.52 -10.36 5.37
N TYR A 209 9.60 -9.29 6.14
CA TYR A 209 10.84 -8.55 6.36
C TYR A 209 11.46 -8.76 7.74
N GLY A 210 10.95 -9.70 8.55
CA GLY A 210 11.47 -9.98 9.89
C GLY A 210 11.43 -8.78 10.83
N LEU A 211 10.38 -7.96 10.73
CA LEU A 211 10.19 -6.77 11.55
C LEU A 211 9.38 -7.09 12.81
N PRO A 212 9.50 -6.28 13.88
CA PRO A 212 8.75 -6.52 15.11
C PRO A 212 7.23 -6.51 14.88
N SER A 213 6.53 -7.58 15.30
CA SER A 213 5.07 -7.73 15.15
C SER A 213 4.26 -6.61 15.81
N ARG A 214 4.79 -5.96 16.87
CA ARG A 214 4.16 -4.79 17.50
C ARG A 214 3.89 -3.64 16.54
N LEU A 215 4.58 -3.59 15.38
CA LEU A 215 4.35 -2.59 14.35
C LEU A 215 2.99 -2.75 13.67
N ALA A 216 2.34 -3.89 13.77
CA ALA A 216 0.98 -4.09 13.25
C ALA A 216 -0.05 -3.24 14.04
N ASP A 217 0.15 -3.07 15.38
CA ASP A 217 -0.74 -2.25 16.24
C ASP A 217 -2.21 -2.69 16.15
N HIS A 218 -2.43 -3.99 16.28
CA HIS A 218 -3.77 -4.61 16.18
C HIS A 218 -4.80 -4.02 17.18
N GLU A 219 -4.34 -3.54 18.32
CA GLU A 219 -5.24 -2.98 19.34
C GLU A 219 -5.97 -1.75 18.82
N ARG A 220 -5.27 -0.84 18.17
CA ARG A 220 -5.86 0.36 17.58
C ARG A 220 -6.90 0.00 16.50
N GLY A 221 -6.61 -0.99 15.69
CA GLY A 221 -7.55 -1.49 14.68
C GLY A 221 -8.82 -2.08 15.30
N ARG A 222 -8.66 -2.96 16.31
CA ARG A 222 -9.80 -3.56 17.02
C ARG A 222 -10.70 -2.50 17.66
N GLN A 223 -10.12 -1.51 18.33
CA GLN A 223 -10.88 -0.41 18.95
C GLN A 223 -11.67 0.40 17.92
N GLN A 224 -11.07 0.67 16.75
CA GLN A 224 -11.76 1.37 15.68
C GLN A 224 -12.96 0.57 15.17
N TYR A 225 -12.79 -0.70 14.81
CA TYR A 225 -13.87 -1.52 14.30
C TYR A 225 -14.94 -1.81 15.34
N ALA A 226 -14.59 -1.99 16.62
CA ALA A 226 -15.55 -2.14 17.69
C ALA A 226 -16.43 -0.88 17.87
N SER A 227 -15.87 0.31 17.69
CA SER A 227 -16.65 1.56 17.74
C SER A 227 -17.60 1.70 16.55
N LEU A 228 -17.23 1.19 15.38
CA LEU A 228 -18.06 1.22 14.18
C LEU A 228 -19.17 0.17 14.20
N GLN A 229 -18.95 -0.96 14.86
CA GLN A 229 -19.94 -2.03 14.96
C GLN A 229 -21.25 -1.55 15.60
N ASN A 230 -21.20 -0.66 16.58
CA ASN A 230 -22.40 -0.08 17.19
C ASN A 230 -23.24 0.71 16.17
N ILE A 231 -22.59 1.43 15.25
CA ILE A 231 -23.25 2.21 14.21
C ILE A 231 -23.89 1.29 13.15
N VAL A 232 -23.18 0.21 12.81
CA VAL A 232 -23.63 -0.79 11.82
C VAL A 232 -24.80 -1.60 12.35
N SER A 233 -24.81 -1.96 13.64
CA SER A 233 -25.87 -2.79 14.28
C SER A 233 -27.21 -2.09 14.38
N ASP A 234 -27.25 -0.77 14.38
CA ASP A 234 -28.50 0.00 14.48
C ASP A 234 -29.34 -0.01 13.18
N THR A 235 -28.80 -0.54 12.08
CA THR A 235 -29.47 -0.60 10.78
C THR A 235 -29.78 -2.06 10.40
N SER A 236 -31.05 -2.44 10.40
CA SER A 236 -31.47 -3.83 10.12
C SER A 236 -31.00 -4.37 8.75
N GLU A 237 -30.90 -3.50 7.74
CA GLU A 237 -30.41 -3.88 6.41
C GLU A 237 -28.93 -4.28 6.43
N VAL A 238 -28.11 -3.55 7.21
CA VAL A 238 -26.67 -3.83 7.33
C VAL A 238 -26.44 -5.09 8.17
N ALA A 239 -27.25 -5.33 9.20
CA ALA A 239 -27.18 -6.54 9.99
C ALA A 239 -27.43 -7.80 9.14
N GLY A 240 -28.46 -7.81 8.30
CA GLY A 240 -28.75 -8.92 7.38
C GLY A 240 -27.70 -9.07 6.26
N LEU A 241 -27.04 -8.00 5.85
CA LEU A 241 -25.90 -8.07 4.95
C LEU A 241 -24.69 -8.72 5.64
N LEU A 242 -24.39 -8.30 6.86
CA LEU A 242 -23.25 -8.81 7.63
C LEU A 242 -23.35 -10.31 7.84
N GLU A 243 -24.52 -10.82 8.25
CA GLU A 243 -24.77 -12.27 8.44
C GLU A 243 -24.44 -13.07 7.16
N ARG A 244 -24.91 -12.61 5.99
CA ARG A 244 -24.60 -13.27 4.71
C ARG A 244 -23.11 -13.21 4.35
N LEU A 245 -22.42 -12.10 4.68
CA LEU A 245 -20.98 -11.97 4.44
C LEU A 245 -20.18 -12.90 5.36
N GLU A 246 -20.58 -13.04 6.62
CA GLU A 246 -19.96 -13.95 7.56
C GLU A 246 -20.13 -15.42 7.13
N GLU A 247 -21.34 -15.83 6.75
CA GLU A 247 -21.61 -17.19 6.25
C GLU A 247 -20.78 -17.50 4.99
N ARG A 248 -20.66 -16.54 4.07
CA ARG A 248 -19.81 -16.71 2.88
C ARG A 248 -18.35 -16.85 3.28
N TYR A 249 -17.87 -15.93 4.12
CA TYR A 249 -16.48 -15.94 4.59
C TYR A 249 -16.12 -17.25 5.27
N ASP A 250 -16.94 -17.72 6.20
CA ASP A 250 -16.69 -18.94 6.98
C ASP A 250 -16.72 -20.20 6.08
N ARG A 251 -17.52 -20.21 5.00
CA ARG A 251 -17.56 -21.29 4.01
C ARG A 251 -16.31 -21.35 3.12
N GLU A 252 -15.79 -20.18 2.74
CA GLU A 252 -14.65 -20.06 1.84
C GLU A 252 -13.29 -20.15 2.58
N ASN A 253 -13.30 -20.02 3.92
CA ASN A 253 -12.10 -19.91 4.75
C ASN A 253 -12.04 -20.88 5.93
N GLY A 254 -13.07 -21.67 6.17
CA GLY A 254 -13.11 -22.77 7.15
C GLY A 254 -12.89 -24.09 6.44
#